data_70f3652cf57598f2d8071efc44753e6f
#
_entry.id   70f3652cf57598f2d8071efc44753e6f
#
_cell.length_a   1.000
_cell.length_b   1.000
_cell.length_c   1.000
_cell.angle_alpha   90.00
_cell.angle_beta   90.00
_cell.angle_gamma   90.00
#
_symmetry.space_group_name_H-M   'P 1'
#
loop_
_entity.id
_entity.type
_entity.pdbx_description
1 polymer ?
#
loop_
_entity_poly.entity_id
_entity_poly.type
_entity_poly.pdbx_seq_one_letter_code
_entity_poly.pdbx_strand_id
1 'polypeptide(L)'
;MKKAELLLGADIGTGGCKVTLITLEGEVVATSMEEYPTYYPRPGWAEQNPEDWLKALAKTCNRLDDELKTHVIGLCLDGQPHTPVFTDQHGKVLYPAIPWTDRRSGPQADLLKKRISEEDAKRTFNPLNTAFTLPQILWVKEHQPEVWRKTYKLLIAKDYVRQKITGEGWLTDPTDALGTYLFDGVAFQWSQEICAAAEIELEKLPEVKPSTALVGYVTREAAKALGLPEGVPVVNGAHDPSMENLAAGTVRSGEGFVKLATAGVISIVTQTPKPDPLGRTVTYCLPTVGEKAEAWFTKTATLSCGSSYRWFRDVFCPVEVEHAERFGKTAFQLMDELAEQAPPCSEGLLYHPYLMGEGSPYWDPYLKGSFFGFTLRHKRAHFCRSVLEGVAFSIRDSLSVFQGLGLKLVEARLIGGGVKSRLWRQILCDILGVRGLKTSGEDSSFGSAVLAGVGVSAFKNLCEGVDRCVKIIDVTEPDPELHVLYEELYLVYKEVHDVTASVARKLHRLLDRLPRTPPTLSN
;
A
#
# COMPACT_ATOMS: atom_id res chain seq x y z
N MET A 1 -9.52 -26.01 29.35
CA MET A 1 -9.62 -25.48 27.97
C MET A 1 -8.20 -25.35 27.45
N LYS A 2 -7.86 -25.87 26.24
CA LYS A 2 -6.57 -25.53 25.61
C LYS A 2 -6.52 -24.00 25.46
N LYS A 3 -5.44 -23.37 25.90
CA LYS A 3 -5.21 -21.95 25.68
C LYS A 3 -5.19 -21.72 24.17
N ALA A 4 -5.89 -20.69 23.66
CA ALA A 4 -5.95 -20.40 22.24
C ALA A 4 -4.57 -19.94 21.76
N GLU A 5 -4.01 -20.59 20.76
CA GLU A 5 -2.76 -20.17 20.10
C GLU A 5 -3.04 -18.92 19.25
N LEU A 6 -2.20 -17.90 19.36
CA LEU A 6 -2.35 -16.63 18.69
C LEU A 6 -1.18 -16.34 17.73
N LEU A 7 -1.49 -15.67 16.65
CA LEU A 7 -0.53 -15.18 15.65
C LEU A 7 -0.47 -13.65 15.70
N LEU A 8 0.73 -13.10 15.70
CA LEU A 8 0.95 -11.66 15.72
C LEU A 8 1.51 -11.19 14.39
N GLY A 9 0.81 -10.25 13.76
CA GLY A 9 1.28 -9.52 12.59
C GLY A 9 1.54 -8.06 12.93
N ALA A 10 2.62 -7.50 12.39
CA ALA A 10 2.99 -6.10 12.60
C ALA A 10 3.33 -5.44 11.27
N ASP A 11 2.62 -4.36 10.94
CA ASP A 11 2.85 -3.51 9.77
C ASP A 11 3.66 -2.26 10.16
N ILE A 12 4.82 -2.08 9.54
CA ILE A 12 5.66 -0.88 9.63
C ILE A 12 5.35 0.00 8.41
N GLY A 13 4.15 0.59 8.40
CA GLY A 13 3.63 1.35 7.26
C GLY A 13 4.24 2.73 7.10
N THR A 14 3.81 3.50 6.10
CA THR A 14 4.34 4.85 5.85
C THR A 14 3.96 5.86 6.95
N GLY A 15 2.79 5.72 7.56
CA GLY A 15 2.27 6.68 8.55
C GLY A 15 2.29 6.21 9.99
N GLY A 16 2.58 4.94 10.25
CA GLY A 16 2.53 4.38 11.59
C GLY A 16 2.76 2.88 11.62
N CYS A 17 2.89 2.33 12.82
CA CYS A 17 2.97 0.91 13.08
C CYS A 17 1.62 0.40 13.55
N LYS A 18 1.11 -0.66 12.93
CA LYS A 18 -0.09 -1.38 13.36
C LYS A 18 0.25 -2.82 13.73
N VAL A 19 -0.32 -3.29 14.85
CA VAL A 19 -0.17 -4.67 15.30
C VAL A 19 -1.55 -5.31 15.39
N THR A 20 -1.68 -6.53 14.89
CA THR A 20 -2.91 -7.33 14.94
C THR A 20 -2.62 -8.72 15.48
N LEU A 21 -3.39 -9.14 16.50
CA LEU A 21 -3.43 -10.51 17.02
C LEU A 21 -4.66 -11.24 16.49
N ILE A 22 -4.44 -12.43 15.93
CA ILE A 22 -5.53 -13.28 15.44
C ILE A 22 -5.44 -14.69 16.05
N THR A 23 -6.60 -15.36 16.12
CA THR A 23 -6.66 -16.81 16.36
C THR A 23 -6.27 -17.58 15.09
N LEU A 24 -6.10 -18.89 15.17
CA LEU A 24 -5.85 -19.74 14.00
C LEU A 24 -7.05 -19.82 13.03
N GLU A 25 -8.21 -19.36 13.44
CA GLU A 25 -9.42 -19.24 12.63
C GLU A 25 -9.60 -17.83 12.03
N GLY A 26 -8.65 -16.91 12.29
CA GLY A 26 -8.66 -15.55 11.75
C GLY A 26 -9.54 -14.56 12.51
N GLU A 27 -9.98 -14.91 13.72
CA GLU A 27 -10.67 -13.96 14.57
C GLU A 27 -9.67 -12.94 15.12
N VAL A 28 -9.94 -11.65 14.92
CA VAL A 28 -9.12 -10.56 15.46
C VAL A 28 -9.44 -10.40 16.93
N VAL A 29 -8.50 -10.76 17.80
CA VAL A 29 -8.67 -10.66 19.26
C VAL A 29 -8.15 -9.35 19.83
N ALA A 30 -7.19 -8.72 19.19
CA ALA A 30 -6.69 -7.40 19.57
C ALA A 30 -6.01 -6.69 18.39
N THR A 31 -6.07 -5.37 18.39
CA THR A 31 -5.32 -4.52 17.45
C THR A 31 -4.89 -3.24 18.15
N SER A 32 -3.74 -2.72 17.78
CA SER A 32 -3.21 -1.45 18.27
C SER A 32 -2.45 -0.74 17.16
N MET A 33 -2.44 0.59 17.18
CA MET A 33 -1.75 1.42 16.21
C MET A 33 -1.07 2.60 16.89
N GLU A 34 0.11 2.96 16.40
CA GLU A 34 0.86 4.16 16.80
C GLU A 34 1.41 4.86 15.56
N GLU A 35 1.18 6.14 15.44
CA GLU A 35 1.71 6.97 14.36
C GLU A 35 3.15 7.41 14.67
N TYR A 36 3.91 7.71 13.62
CA TYR A 36 5.23 8.33 13.70
C TYR A 36 5.42 9.37 12.61
N PRO A 37 6.30 10.39 12.84
CA PRO A 37 6.46 11.49 11.90
C PRO A 37 7.20 11.06 10.63
N THR A 38 6.78 11.67 9.52
CA THR A 38 7.60 11.82 8.31
C THR A 38 8.08 13.26 8.26
N TYR A 39 9.37 13.47 8.10
CA TYR A 39 10.00 14.78 8.05
C TYR A 39 10.14 15.22 6.58
N TYR A 40 9.86 16.49 6.32
CA TYR A 40 9.93 17.09 4.98
C TYR A 40 10.99 18.22 4.96
N PRO A 41 12.29 17.90 4.96
CA PRO A 41 13.34 18.91 5.12
C PRO A 41 13.44 19.89 3.94
N ARG A 42 12.94 19.50 2.75
CA ARG A 42 12.88 20.33 1.55
C ARG A 42 11.66 19.94 0.71
N PRO A 43 11.17 20.81 -0.20
CA PRO A 43 10.11 20.43 -1.14
C PRO A 43 10.46 19.16 -1.91
N GLY A 44 9.56 18.18 -1.92
CA GLY A 44 9.75 16.88 -2.57
C GLY A 44 10.64 15.88 -1.83
N TRP A 45 11.19 16.25 -0.66
CA TRP A 45 11.95 15.35 0.19
C TRP A 45 11.06 14.78 1.30
N ALA A 46 11.26 13.52 1.61
CA ALA A 46 10.64 12.86 2.75
C ALA A 46 11.68 11.99 3.46
N GLU A 47 11.70 12.03 4.77
CA GLU A 47 12.65 11.28 5.61
C GLU A 47 11.95 10.71 6.84
N GLN A 48 12.39 9.53 7.28
CA GLN A 48 11.94 8.91 8.53
C GLN A 48 13.13 8.45 9.36
N ASN A 49 12.97 8.48 10.69
CA ASN A 49 13.95 7.90 11.59
C ASN A 49 13.56 6.44 11.90
N PRO A 50 14.35 5.43 11.50
CA PRO A 50 14.05 4.02 11.78
C PRO A 50 13.87 3.67 13.27
N GLU A 51 14.46 4.45 14.18
CA GLU A 51 14.26 4.28 15.63
C GLU A 51 12.82 4.59 16.06
N ASP A 52 12.09 5.43 15.32
CA ASP A 52 10.69 5.74 15.63
C ASP A 52 9.77 4.57 15.27
N TRP A 53 10.15 3.74 14.28
CA TRP A 53 9.45 2.49 13.97
C TRP A 53 9.53 1.50 15.12
N LEU A 54 10.72 1.34 15.73
CA LEU A 54 10.94 0.46 16.90
C LEU A 54 10.15 0.95 18.12
N LYS A 55 10.15 2.26 18.37
CA LYS A 55 9.36 2.87 19.47
C LYS A 55 7.87 2.67 19.24
N ALA A 56 7.37 2.85 18.01
CA ALA A 56 5.97 2.66 17.68
C ALA A 56 5.57 1.18 17.85
N LEU A 57 6.39 0.25 17.36
CA LEU A 57 6.15 -1.18 17.55
C LEU A 57 6.11 -1.55 19.04
N ALA A 58 7.05 -1.02 19.84
CA ALA A 58 7.04 -1.25 21.27
C ALA A 58 5.76 -0.71 21.94
N LYS A 59 5.34 0.51 21.60
CA LYS A 59 4.11 1.10 22.15
C LYS A 59 2.87 0.30 21.75
N THR A 60 2.75 -0.12 20.49
CA THR A 60 1.61 -0.91 20.02
C THR A 60 1.54 -2.26 20.70
N CYS A 61 2.66 -2.99 20.82
CA CYS A 61 2.71 -4.27 21.51
C CYS A 61 2.40 -4.13 23.02
N ASN A 62 2.90 -3.09 23.68
CA ASN A 62 2.66 -2.87 25.13
C ASN A 62 1.21 -2.45 25.45
N ARG A 63 0.40 -2.03 24.46
CA ARG A 63 -1.04 -1.78 24.65
C ARG A 63 -1.89 -3.04 24.57
N LEU A 64 -1.33 -4.14 24.07
CA LEU A 64 -2.02 -5.42 24.03
C LEU A 64 -2.08 -6.02 25.45
N ASP A 65 -3.13 -6.77 25.72
CA ASP A 65 -3.30 -7.48 26.97
C ASP A 65 -2.16 -8.47 27.23
N ASP A 66 -1.59 -8.46 28.45
CA ASP A 66 -0.44 -9.29 28.81
C ASP A 66 -0.76 -10.79 28.76
N GLU A 67 -1.99 -11.21 29.09
CA GLU A 67 -2.40 -12.60 29.00
C GLU A 67 -2.44 -13.06 27.53
N LEU A 68 -3.00 -12.26 26.63
CA LEU A 68 -3.02 -12.57 25.18
C LEU A 68 -1.61 -12.75 24.62
N LYS A 69 -0.66 -11.91 25.02
CA LYS A 69 0.73 -11.97 24.56
C LYS A 69 1.42 -13.29 24.92
N THR A 70 1.06 -13.91 26.04
CA THR A 70 1.63 -15.22 26.44
C THR A 70 1.23 -16.37 25.53
N HIS A 71 0.23 -16.18 24.68
CA HIS A 71 -0.27 -17.19 23.75
C HIS A 71 0.26 -17.02 22.32
N VAL A 72 1.12 -16.03 22.06
CA VAL A 72 1.69 -15.77 20.75
C VAL A 72 2.67 -16.89 20.39
N ILE A 73 2.35 -17.64 19.32
CA ILE A 73 3.18 -18.75 18.82
C ILE A 73 4.04 -18.36 17.63
N GLY A 74 3.81 -17.20 17.01
CA GLY A 74 4.57 -16.70 15.87
C GLY A 74 4.35 -15.21 15.63
N LEU A 75 5.42 -14.54 15.22
CA LEU A 75 5.46 -13.12 14.86
C LEU A 75 5.91 -12.97 13.41
N CYS A 76 5.22 -12.16 12.64
CA CYS A 76 5.64 -11.74 11.31
C CYS A 76 5.50 -10.23 11.15
N LEU A 77 6.45 -9.62 10.44
CA LEU A 77 6.40 -8.21 10.10
C LEU A 77 6.22 -8.02 8.60
N ASP A 78 5.50 -6.99 8.26
CA ASP A 78 5.54 -6.36 6.96
C ASP A 78 5.90 -4.87 7.10
N GLY A 79 6.00 -4.18 5.99
CA GLY A 79 6.24 -2.75 6.04
C GLY A 79 6.23 -2.09 4.68
N GLN A 80 6.36 -0.77 4.71
CA GLN A 80 6.45 0.05 3.51
C GLN A 80 7.60 -0.42 2.61
N PRO A 81 7.35 -0.70 1.33
CA PRO A 81 8.36 -1.13 0.39
C PRO A 81 9.32 0.00 0.04
N HIS A 82 10.37 -0.33 -0.66
CA HIS A 82 11.28 0.64 -1.30
C HIS A 82 12.02 1.59 -0.37
N THR A 83 11.92 1.42 0.94
CA THR A 83 12.46 2.35 1.94
C THR A 83 13.80 1.83 2.49
N PRO A 84 14.96 2.26 1.91
CA PRO A 84 16.27 1.77 2.32
C PRO A 84 16.70 2.30 3.69
N VAL A 85 17.30 1.43 4.47
CA VAL A 85 17.98 1.72 5.72
C VAL A 85 19.47 1.39 5.56
N PHE A 86 20.32 2.41 5.63
CA PHE A 86 21.78 2.29 5.53
C PHE A 86 22.34 1.95 6.90
N THR A 87 22.95 0.77 7.08
CA THR A 87 23.43 0.30 8.37
C THR A 87 24.92 -0.02 8.36
N ASP A 88 25.61 0.24 9.48
CA ASP A 88 26.98 -0.26 9.70
C ASP A 88 26.97 -1.74 10.13
N GLN A 89 28.15 -2.31 10.37
CA GLN A 89 28.34 -3.70 10.80
C GLN A 89 27.68 -4.03 12.16
N HIS A 90 27.33 -3.03 12.95
CA HIS A 90 26.64 -3.18 14.24
C HIS A 90 25.14 -2.91 14.14
N GLY A 91 24.62 -2.70 12.93
CA GLY A 91 23.20 -2.38 12.71
C GLY A 91 22.81 -0.96 13.13
N LYS A 92 23.79 -0.04 13.27
CA LYS A 92 23.52 1.37 13.52
C LYS A 92 23.10 2.06 12.22
N VAL A 93 22.02 2.81 12.26
CA VAL A 93 21.55 3.63 11.14
C VAL A 93 22.54 4.76 10.86
N LEU A 94 22.92 4.92 9.61
CA LEU A 94 23.91 5.91 9.15
C LEU A 94 23.29 7.15 8.51
N TYR A 95 22.04 7.04 8.02
CA TYR A 95 21.31 8.11 7.36
C TYR A 95 19.79 7.90 7.60
N PRO A 96 18.99 8.97 7.66
CA PRO A 96 17.53 8.82 7.71
C PRO A 96 17.01 7.95 6.56
N ALA A 97 16.02 7.11 6.83
CA ALA A 97 15.38 6.31 5.80
C ALA A 97 14.63 7.22 4.81
N ILE A 98 14.75 6.92 3.52
CA ILE A 98 14.10 7.67 2.44
C ILE A 98 12.88 6.87 1.98
N PRO A 99 11.64 7.24 2.35
CA PRO A 99 10.44 6.50 1.97
C PRO A 99 10.11 6.66 0.48
N TRP A 100 9.30 5.76 -0.04
CA TRP A 100 8.85 5.70 -1.44
C TRP A 100 8.19 6.99 -1.95
N THR A 101 7.72 7.84 -1.05
CA THR A 101 7.09 9.15 -1.37
C THR A 101 8.10 10.23 -1.73
N ASP A 102 9.40 10.03 -1.43
CA ASP A 102 10.46 10.97 -1.74
C ASP A 102 10.70 11.14 -3.24
N ARG A 103 11.06 12.32 -3.66
CA ARG A 103 11.28 12.67 -5.08
C ARG A 103 12.69 13.19 -5.38
N ARG A 104 13.60 13.22 -4.38
CA ARG A 104 14.95 13.78 -4.55
C ARG A 104 15.79 13.05 -5.59
N SER A 105 15.56 11.76 -5.80
CA SER A 105 16.34 10.89 -6.67
C SER A 105 15.92 10.90 -8.15
N GLY A 106 15.17 11.93 -8.59
CA GLY A 106 14.74 12.07 -9.99
C GLY A 106 15.88 12.01 -10.99
N PRO A 107 16.96 12.84 -10.85
CA PRO A 107 18.12 12.79 -11.74
C PRO A 107 18.79 11.40 -11.81
N GLN A 108 18.86 10.69 -10.67
CA GLN A 108 19.42 9.34 -10.60
C GLN A 108 18.54 8.32 -11.32
N ALA A 109 17.22 8.43 -11.18
CA ALA A 109 16.31 7.57 -11.94
C ALA A 109 16.48 7.77 -13.46
N ASP A 110 16.63 9.02 -13.93
CA ASP A 110 16.84 9.31 -15.35
C ASP A 110 18.22 8.88 -15.84
N LEU A 111 19.25 8.93 -15.00
CA LEU A 111 20.58 8.39 -15.30
C LEU A 111 20.54 6.88 -15.44
N LEU A 112 19.89 6.18 -14.50
CA LEU A 112 19.77 4.72 -14.47
C LEU A 112 19.00 4.18 -15.69
N LYS A 113 17.95 4.88 -16.15
CA LYS A 113 17.22 4.53 -17.39
C LYS A 113 18.13 4.52 -18.63
N LYS A 114 19.24 5.27 -18.62
CA LYS A 114 20.22 5.31 -19.72
C LYS A 114 21.32 4.25 -19.56
N ARG A 115 21.61 3.81 -18.33
CA ARG A 115 22.69 2.87 -18.02
C ARG A 115 22.23 1.41 -18.03
N ILE A 116 21.02 1.16 -17.55
CA ILE A 116 20.43 -0.18 -17.48
C ILE A 116 19.87 -0.53 -18.87
N SER A 117 20.20 -1.72 -19.36
CA SER A 117 19.67 -2.19 -20.65
C SER A 117 18.15 -2.43 -20.57
N GLU A 118 17.46 -2.33 -21.71
CA GLU A 118 16.03 -2.69 -21.77
C GLU A 118 15.75 -4.14 -21.33
N GLU A 119 16.67 -5.05 -21.64
CA GLU A 119 16.56 -6.46 -21.29
C GLU A 119 16.60 -6.63 -19.77
N ASP A 120 17.58 -6.03 -19.09
CA ASP A 120 17.70 -6.10 -17.64
C ASP A 120 16.54 -5.39 -16.94
N ALA A 121 16.12 -4.23 -17.45
CA ALA A 121 14.97 -3.50 -16.92
C ALA A 121 13.67 -4.34 -16.98
N LYS A 122 13.43 -5.07 -18.08
CA LYS A 122 12.26 -5.95 -18.22
C LYS A 122 12.25 -7.08 -17.18
N ARG A 123 13.41 -7.53 -16.72
CA ARG A 123 13.54 -8.61 -15.72
C ARG A 123 13.16 -8.18 -14.30
N THR A 124 13.07 -6.88 -14.03
CA THR A 124 12.56 -6.35 -12.75
C THR A 124 11.03 -6.28 -12.68
N PHE A 125 10.33 -6.40 -13.82
CA PHE A 125 8.87 -6.31 -14.00
C PHE A 125 8.25 -4.96 -13.62
N ASN A 126 9.04 -3.96 -13.30
CA ASN A 126 8.58 -2.68 -12.75
C ASN A 126 9.14 -1.47 -13.52
N PRO A 127 8.43 -0.34 -13.55
CA PRO A 127 8.96 0.90 -14.14
C PRO A 127 9.95 1.56 -13.19
N LEU A 128 11.13 1.92 -13.69
CA LEU A 128 12.11 2.66 -12.89
C LEU A 128 11.68 4.11 -12.67
N ASN A 129 11.47 4.47 -11.41
CA ASN A 129 11.15 5.84 -10.99
C ASN A 129 11.64 6.11 -9.56
N THR A 130 11.40 7.31 -9.03
CA THR A 130 11.90 7.75 -7.70
C THR A 130 11.29 7.00 -6.51
N ALA A 131 10.22 6.23 -6.70
CA ALA A 131 9.63 5.46 -5.61
C ALA A 131 10.44 4.19 -5.28
N PHE A 132 11.25 3.69 -6.22
CA PHE A 132 12.05 2.49 -6.03
C PHE A 132 13.36 2.78 -5.30
N THR A 133 13.89 1.76 -4.62
CA THR A 133 15.08 1.86 -3.76
C THR A 133 16.36 2.24 -4.52
N LEU A 134 16.57 1.71 -5.73
CA LEU A 134 17.82 1.91 -6.46
C LEU A 134 18.17 3.38 -6.73
N PRO A 135 17.25 4.24 -7.24
CA PRO A 135 17.55 5.68 -7.39
C PRO A 135 17.88 6.37 -6.07
N GLN A 136 17.22 5.98 -4.97
CA GLN A 136 17.49 6.54 -3.64
C GLN A 136 18.89 6.14 -3.14
N ILE A 137 19.30 4.89 -3.36
CA ILE A 137 20.67 4.42 -3.05
C ILE A 137 21.70 5.23 -3.84
N LEU A 138 21.49 5.39 -5.14
CA LEU A 138 22.43 6.14 -5.99
C LEU A 138 22.54 7.60 -5.54
N TRP A 139 21.41 8.21 -5.16
CA TRP A 139 21.42 9.56 -4.60
C TRP A 139 22.28 9.65 -3.32
N VAL A 140 22.13 8.70 -2.39
CA VAL A 140 22.94 8.67 -1.14
C VAL A 140 24.41 8.44 -1.48
N LYS A 141 24.73 7.53 -2.42
CA LYS A 141 26.11 7.29 -2.87
C LYS A 141 26.78 8.55 -3.40
N GLU A 142 26.06 9.37 -4.18
CA GLU A 142 26.57 10.60 -4.78
C GLU A 142 26.67 11.77 -3.80
N HIS A 143 25.64 11.96 -2.94
CA HIS A 143 25.53 13.15 -2.09
C HIS A 143 26.00 12.92 -0.65
N GLN A 144 26.12 11.67 -0.23
CA GLN A 144 26.56 11.26 1.11
C GLN A 144 27.62 10.14 1.02
N PRO A 145 28.75 10.36 0.33
CA PRO A 145 29.73 9.30 0.04
C PRO A 145 30.30 8.63 1.29
N GLU A 146 30.40 9.36 2.40
CA GLU A 146 30.84 8.79 3.68
C GLU A 146 29.80 7.81 4.28
N VAL A 147 28.51 8.10 4.10
CA VAL A 147 27.44 7.17 4.50
C VAL A 147 27.55 5.89 3.67
N TRP A 148 27.66 6.03 2.33
CA TRP A 148 27.81 4.88 1.44
C TRP A 148 29.04 4.03 1.78
N ARG A 149 30.19 4.67 1.97
CA ARG A 149 31.45 3.99 2.32
C ARG A 149 31.33 3.17 3.63
N LYS A 150 30.63 3.71 4.64
CA LYS A 150 30.43 3.06 5.93
C LYS A 150 29.29 2.05 5.94
N THR A 151 28.42 2.07 4.92
CA THR A 151 27.31 1.12 4.83
C THR A 151 27.84 -0.29 4.68
N TYR A 152 27.52 -1.12 5.65
CA TYR A 152 27.80 -2.56 5.64
C TYR A 152 26.68 -3.31 4.92
N LYS A 153 25.42 -3.05 5.28
CA LYS A 153 24.25 -3.66 4.64
C LYS A 153 23.13 -2.63 4.43
N LEU A 154 22.44 -2.82 3.31
CA LEU A 154 21.19 -2.14 2.98
C LEU A 154 20.04 -3.05 3.42
N LEU A 155 19.17 -2.55 4.28
CA LEU A 155 17.94 -3.22 4.68
C LEU A 155 16.73 -2.43 4.20
N ILE A 156 15.58 -3.07 4.10
CA ILE A 156 14.29 -2.38 3.93
C ILE A 156 13.65 -2.20 5.32
N ALA A 157 12.63 -1.37 5.43
CA ALA A 157 12.04 -0.97 6.71
C ALA A 157 11.72 -2.16 7.64
N LYS A 158 10.97 -3.17 7.16
CA LYS A 158 10.67 -4.36 7.97
C LYS A 158 11.90 -5.15 8.36
N ASP A 159 12.88 -5.26 7.45
CA ASP A 159 14.10 -6.05 7.66
C ASP A 159 14.96 -5.46 8.78
N TYR A 160 15.04 -4.10 8.82
CA TYR A 160 15.71 -3.41 9.91
C TYR A 160 15.03 -3.68 11.24
N VAL A 161 13.69 -3.54 11.33
CA VAL A 161 12.93 -3.78 12.56
C VAL A 161 13.06 -5.23 12.99
N ARG A 162 12.94 -6.19 12.06
CA ARG A 162 13.12 -7.62 12.32
C ARG A 162 14.52 -7.92 12.87
N GLN A 163 15.56 -7.38 12.24
CA GLN A 163 16.96 -7.56 12.69
C GLN A 163 17.14 -7.07 14.14
N LYS A 164 16.50 -5.95 14.52
CA LYS A 164 16.54 -5.46 15.91
C LYS A 164 15.79 -6.36 16.88
N ILE A 165 14.74 -7.05 16.46
CA ILE A 165 13.95 -7.97 17.30
C ILE A 165 14.69 -9.28 17.52
N THR A 166 15.33 -9.82 16.45
CA THR A 166 15.99 -11.13 16.50
C THR A 166 17.46 -11.05 16.90
N GLY A 167 18.09 -9.89 16.75
CA GLY A 167 19.54 -9.73 16.91
C GLY A 167 20.36 -10.41 15.81
N GLU A 168 19.72 -11.03 14.83
CA GLU A 168 20.35 -11.88 13.82
C GLU A 168 19.98 -11.47 12.40
N GLY A 169 20.89 -11.82 11.46
CA GLY A 169 20.66 -11.92 10.04
C GLY A 169 20.49 -10.59 9.30
N TRP A 170 21.35 -10.41 8.32
CA TRP A 170 21.22 -9.40 7.29
C TRP A 170 20.39 -9.99 6.14
N LEU A 171 19.08 -10.10 6.35
CA LEU A 171 18.16 -10.83 5.51
C LEU A 171 17.11 -9.91 4.92
N THR A 172 16.59 -10.28 3.76
CA THR A 172 15.36 -9.75 3.17
C THR A 172 14.55 -10.90 2.58
N ASP A 173 13.41 -10.60 1.99
CA ASP A 173 12.60 -11.56 1.27
C ASP A 173 12.46 -11.19 -0.21
N PRO A 174 11.99 -12.09 -1.09
CA PRO A 174 11.88 -11.81 -2.52
C PRO A 174 10.95 -10.66 -2.87
N THR A 175 9.92 -10.39 -2.05
CA THR A 175 8.97 -9.32 -2.34
C THR A 175 9.61 -7.94 -2.19
N ASP A 176 10.37 -7.72 -1.09
CA ASP A 176 11.14 -6.50 -0.90
C ASP A 176 12.34 -6.43 -1.85
N ALA A 177 13.00 -7.55 -2.13
CA ALA A 177 14.09 -7.58 -3.10
C ALA A 177 13.64 -7.09 -4.48
N LEU A 178 12.48 -7.55 -4.99
CA LEU A 178 11.86 -7.03 -6.22
C LEU A 178 11.56 -5.54 -6.14
N GLY A 179 11.15 -5.06 -4.97
CA GLY A 179 10.91 -3.64 -4.69
C GLY A 179 12.16 -2.76 -4.75
N THR A 180 13.37 -3.34 -4.68
CA THR A 180 14.59 -2.55 -4.76
C THR A 180 14.95 -2.06 -6.16
N TYR A 181 14.44 -2.72 -7.21
CA TYR A 181 14.89 -2.61 -8.60
C TYR A 181 16.30 -3.18 -8.85
N LEU A 182 16.87 -3.90 -7.88
CA LEU A 182 18.19 -4.57 -7.97
C LEU A 182 18.05 -6.09 -8.17
N PHE A 183 16.83 -6.61 -8.14
CA PHE A 183 16.54 -8.03 -8.17
C PHE A 183 16.03 -8.48 -9.54
N ASP A 184 16.63 -9.52 -10.08
CA ASP A 184 16.19 -10.19 -11.30
C ASP A 184 15.01 -11.12 -10.97
N GLY A 185 13.81 -10.71 -11.32
CA GLY A 185 12.60 -11.52 -11.06
C GLY A 185 12.51 -12.80 -11.89
N VAL A 186 13.29 -12.94 -12.96
CA VAL A 186 13.35 -14.16 -13.80
C VAL A 186 14.34 -15.16 -13.22
N ALA A 187 15.58 -14.73 -12.94
CA ALA A 187 16.59 -15.57 -12.29
C ALA A 187 16.31 -15.77 -10.80
N PHE A 188 15.51 -14.87 -10.21
CA PHE A 188 15.12 -14.86 -8.80
C PHE A 188 16.31 -14.71 -7.85
N GLN A 189 17.19 -13.74 -8.18
CA GLN A 189 18.40 -13.39 -7.43
C GLN A 189 18.76 -11.92 -7.66
N TRP A 190 19.72 -11.39 -6.89
CA TRP A 190 20.26 -10.05 -7.15
C TRP A 190 20.86 -10.00 -8.56
N SER A 191 20.50 -8.96 -9.35
CA SER A 191 21.03 -8.77 -10.70
C SER A 191 22.46 -8.22 -10.66
N GLN A 192 23.40 -8.99 -11.16
CA GLN A 192 24.79 -8.55 -11.32
C GLN A 192 24.89 -7.41 -12.33
N GLU A 193 24.12 -7.47 -13.41
CA GLU A 193 24.09 -6.52 -14.51
C GLU A 193 23.57 -5.14 -14.02
N ILE A 194 22.44 -5.14 -13.29
CA ILE A 194 21.89 -3.87 -12.76
C ILE A 194 22.80 -3.32 -11.67
N CYS A 195 23.33 -4.15 -10.79
CA CYS A 195 24.30 -3.72 -9.77
C CYS A 195 25.54 -3.11 -10.41
N ALA A 196 26.09 -3.71 -11.45
CA ALA A 196 27.24 -3.19 -12.19
C ALA A 196 26.92 -1.86 -12.89
N ALA A 197 25.75 -1.76 -13.57
CA ALA A 197 25.31 -0.54 -14.23
C ALA A 197 25.11 0.64 -13.26
N ALA A 198 24.69 0.35 -12.03
CA ALA A 198 24.51 1.32 -10.94
C ALA A 198 25.76 1.47 -10.06
N GLU A 199 26.81 0.65 -10.29
CA GLU A 199 28.02 0.60 -9.49
C GLU A 199 27.72 0.33 -7.99
N ILE A 200 26.82 -0.62 -7.72
CA ILE A 200 26.42 -1.07 -6.37
C ILE A 200 27.13 -2.40 -6.08
N GLU A 201 27.81 -2.47 -4.94
CA GLU A 201 28.51 -3.67 -4.48
C GLU A 201 27.48 -4.68 -3.95
N LEU A 202 27.48 -5.91 -4.52
CA LEU A 202 26.56 -7.00 -4.14
C LEU A 202 26.67 -7.36 -2.66
N GLU A 203 27.85 -7.22 -2.08
CA GLU A 203 28.15 -7.53 -0.68
C GLU A 203 27.37 -6.62 0.29
N LYS A 204 26.93 -5.44 -0.18
CA LYS A 204 26.08 -4.54 0.62
C LYS A 204 24.61 -4.95 0.63
N LEU A 205 24.20 -5.84 -0.26
CA LEU A 205 22.82 -6.33 -0.31
C LEU A 205 22.64 -7.48 0.70
N PRO A 206 21.44 -7.60 1.31
CA PRO A 206 21.15 -8.67 2.25
C PRO A 206 21.00 -10.03 1.56
N GLU A 207 21.11 -11.11 2.31
CA GLU A 207 20.73 -12.44 1.85
C GLU A 207 19.22 -12.52 1.64
N VAL A 208 18.78 -13.12 0.55
CA VAL A 208 17.34 -13.30 0.25
C VAL A 208 16.91 -14.69 0.73
N LYS A 209 15.89 -14.73 1.59
CA LYS A 209 15.26 -15.98 2.07
C LYS A 209 13.77 -15.98 1.79
N PRO A 210 13.12 -17.15 1.71
CA PRO A 210 11.68 -17.22 1.57
C PRO A 210 10.94 -16.37 2.58
N SER A 211 9.82 -15.78 2.19
CA SER A 211 9.02 -14.92 3.06
C SER A 211 8.51 -15.65 4.31
N THR A 212 8.25 -16.97 4.20
CA THR A 212 7.82 -17.84 5.31
C THR A 212 8.95 -18.41 6.14
N ALA A 213 10.23 -18.16 5.80
CA ALA A 213 11.35 -18.69 6.54
C ALA A 213 11.33 -18.23 8.01
N LEU A 214 11.55 -19.16 8.92
CA LEU A 214 11.86 -18.83 10.31
C LEU A 214 13.28 -18.27 10.36
N VAL A 215 13.43 -17.01 10.80
CA VAL A 215 14.69 -16.27 10.71
C VAL A 215 15.25 -15.81 12.05
N GLY A 216 14.70 -16.31 13.13
CA GLY A 216 15.16 -16.05 14.49
C GLY A 216 14.02 -16.07 15.50
N TYR A 217 14.32 -15.59 16.68
CA TYR A 217 13.41 -15.56 17.81
C TYR A 217 13.46 -14.19 18.48
N VAL A 218 12.38 -13.79 19.13
CA VAL A 218 12.35 -12.57 19.94
C VAL A 218 13.42 -12.70 21.03
N THR A 219 14.43 -11.81 20.98
CA THR A 219 15.52 -11.79 21.99
C THR A 219 15.02 -11.31 23.33
N ARG A 220 15.78 -11.55 24.39
CA ARG A 220 15.47 -11.06 25.74
C ARG A 220 15.30 -9.54 25.80
N GLU A 221 16.12 -8.81 25.07
CA GLU A 221 16.03 -7.34 24.99
C GLU A 221 14.77 -6.89 24.28
N ALA A 222 14.46 -7.50 23.13
CA ALA A 222 13.24 -7.23 22.39
C ALA A 222 11.99 -7.63 23.19
N ALA A 223 12.01 -8.78 23.87
CA ALA A 223 10.93 -9.24 24.74
C ALA A 223 10.60 -8.20 25.82
N LYS A 224 11.62 -7.65 26.47
CA LYS A 224 11.45 -6.59 27.46
C LYS A 224 10.88 -5.30 26.87
N ALA A 225 11.32 -4.91 25.66
CA ALA A 225 10.86 -3.70 25.00
C ALA A 225 9.42 -3.81 24.48
N LEU A 226 9.06 -4.97 23.91
CA LEU A 226 7.77 -5.23 23.28
C LEU A 226 6.70 -5.78 24.26
N GLY A 227 7.11 -6.22 25.44
CA GLY A 227 6.24 -6.93 26.38
C GLY A 227 5.80 -8.31 25.86
N LEU A 228 6.51 -8.89 24.91
CA LEU A 228 6.28 -10.24 24.37
C LEU A 228 7.13 -11.28 25.13
N PRO A 229 6.77 -12.57 25.10
CA PRO A 229 7.65 -13.62 25.62
C PRO A 229 8.97 -13.69 24.84
N GLU A 230 10.07 -13.93 25.57
CA GLU A 230 11.36 -14.29 24.94
C GLU A 230 11.20 -15.62 24.18
N GLY A 231 11.82 -15.74 23.01
CA GLY A 231 11.81 -16.98 22.24
C GLY A 231 10.58 -17.14 21.31
N VAL A 232 9.71 -16.15 21.17
CA VAL A 232 8.66 -16.19 20.15
C VAL A 232 9.30 -16.29 18.76
N PRO A 233 8.92 -17.28 17.91
CA PRO A 233 9.43 -17.42 16.56
C PRO A 233 9.13 -16.20 15.70
N VAL A 234 10.12 -15.74 14.93
CA VAL A 234 9.99 -14.59 14.00
C VAL A 234 10.17 -15.07 12.56
N VAL A 235 9.14 -14.81 11.76
CA VAL A 235 9.09 -15.16 10.33
C VAL A 235 9.67 -14.01 9.50
N ASN A 236 10.30 -14.32 8.36
CA ASN A 236 11.00 -13.35 7.51
C ASN A 236 10.10 -12.18 7.09
N GLY A 237 8.84 -12.46 6.72
CA GLY A 237 7.87 -11.46 6.32
C GLY A 237 7.96 -11.10 4.83
N ALA A 238 7.13 -10.14 4.42
CA ALA A 238 7.09 -9.61 3.06
C ALA A 238 6.70 -8.13 3.10
N HIS A 239 6.73 -7.42 1.97
CA HIS A 239 6.27 -6.02 1.92
C HIS A 239 4.73 -5.92 2.05
N ASP A 240 4.23 -4.75 2.48
CA ASP A 240 2.80 -4.50 2.71
C ASP A 240 1.88 -4.85 1.51
N PRO A 241 2.20 -4.57 0.22
CA PRO A 241 1.33 -4.94 -0.89
C PRO A 241 1.10 -6.47 -1.02
N SER A 242 2.09 -7.31 -0.68
CA SER A 242 1.92 -8.75 -0.68
C SER A 242 1.04 -9.21 0.48
N MET A 243 1.18 -8.58 1.65
CA MET A 243 0.35 -8.90 2.82
C MET A 243 -1.10 -8.43 2.65
N GLU A 244 -1.34 -7.35 1.90
CA GLU A 244 -2.69 -6.92 1.51
C GLU A 244 -3.42 -8.02 0.71
N ASN A 245 -2.72 -8.76 -0.17
CA ASN A 245 -3.30 -9.90 -0.88
C ASN A 245 -3.71 -11.02 0.10
N LEU A 246 -2.88 -11.34 1.10
CA LEU A 246 -3.23 -12.33 2.11
C LEU A 246 -4.43 -11.87 2.94
N ALA A 247 -4.43 -10.62 3.39
CA ALA A 247 -5.55 -10.05 4.16
C ALA A 247 -6.86 -10.03 3.36
N ALA A 248 -6.79 -9.73 2.07
CA ALA A 248 -7.93 -9.78 1.18
C ALA A 248 -8.40 -11.21 0.87
N GLY A 249 -7.55 -12.23 1.10
CA GLY A 249 -7.85 -13.60 0.73
C GLY A 249 -7.60 -13.91 -0.75
N THR A 250 -6.69 -13.15 -1.39
CA THR A 250 -6.36 -13.33 -2.82
C THR A 250 -4.97 -13.95 -2.95
N VAL A 251 -4.93 -15.27 -3.10
CA VAL A 251 -3.68 -16.04 -3.22
C VAL A 251 -3.67 -16.98 -4.43
N ARG A 252 -4.78 -17.08 -5.16
CA ARG A 252 -4.91 -17.94 -6.33
C ARG A 252 -5.03 -17.12 -7.61
N SER A 253 -4.48 -17.63 -8.70
CA SER A 253 -4.56 -16.98 -10.01
C SER A 253 -5.99 -16.67 -10.43
N GLY A 254 -6.24 -15.44 -10.85
CA GLY A 254 -7.57 -14.90 -11.20
C GLY A 254 -8.30 -14.22 -10.04
N GLU A 255 -7.90 -14.45 -8.78
CA GLU A 255 -8.44 -13.69 -7.65
C GLU A 255 -7.87 -12.26 -7.64
N GLY A 256 -8.67 -11.32 -7.14
CA GLY A 256 -8.21 -9.93 -7.00
C GLY A 256 -8.98 -9.16 -5.95
N PHE A 257 -8.42 -8.05 -5.54
CA PHE A 257 -9.06 -7.15 -4.60
C PHE A 257 -9.12 -5.70 -5.11
N VAL A 258 -10.08 -4.96 -4.57
CA VAL A 258 -10.14 -3.51 -4.63
C VAL A 258 -10.05 -2.95 -3.22
N LYS A 259 -9.10 -2.05 -2.99
CA LYS A 259 -8.89 -1.38 -1.71
C LYS A 259 -9.39 0.07 -1.80
N LEU A 260 -10.33 0.43 -0.91
CA LEU A 260 -10.79 1.80 -0.68
C LEU A 260 -10.16 2.35 0.60
N ALA A 261 -8.95 2.88 0.50
CA ALA A 261 -8.22 3.51 1.60
C ALA A 261 -7.84 4.96 1.23
N THR A 262 -6.80 5.55 1.79
CA THR A 262 -6.31 6.89 1.39
C THR A 262 -6.07 6.95 -0.13
N ALA A 263 -5.40 5.96 -0.67
CA ALA A 263 -5.28 5.64 -2.09
C ALA A 263 -6.24 4.49 -2.46
N GLY A 264 -6.66 4.41 -3.72
CA GLY A 264 -7.39 3.28 -4.28
C GLY A 264 -6.42 2.30 -4.95
N VAL A 265 -6.60 1.01 -4.71
CA VAL A 265 -5.73 -0.03 -5.29
C VAL A 265 -6.58 -1.11 -5.93
N ILE A 266 -6.17 -1.58 -7.10
CA ILE A 266 -6.61 -2.88 -7.66
C ILE A 266 -5.39 -3.78 -7.69
N SER A 267 -5.56 -5.02 -7.25
CA SER A 267 -4.56 -6.09 -7.36
C SER A 267 -5.22 -7.32 -7.96
N ILE A 268 -4.54 -7.97 -8.91
CA ILE A 268 -4.99 -9.25 -9.51
C ILE A 268 -3.84 -10.23 -9.45
N VAL A 269 -4.11 -11.41 -8.89
CA VAL A 269 -3.14 -12.50 -8.77
C VAL A 269 -3.06 -13.28 -10.08
N THR A 270 -1.84 -13.64 -10.47
CA THR A 270 -1.53 -14.37 -11.69
C THR A 270 -0.51 -15.49 -11.44
N GLN A 271 -0.53 -16.54 -12.25
CA GLN A 271 0.44 -17.64 -12.14
C GLN A 271 1.85 -17.22 -12.57
N THR A 272 1.96 -16.29 -13.50
CA THR A 272 3.22 -15.74 -14.02
C THR A 272 3.18 -14.22 -13.98
N PRO A 273 4.33 -13.53 -13.89
CA PRO A 273 4.35 -12.07 -13.87
C PRO A 273 3.68 -11.48 -15.12
N LYS A 274 2.90 -10.44 -14.93
CA LYS A 274 2.16 -9.71 -15.99
C LYS A 274 2.45 -8.20 -15.92
N PRO A 275 3.72 -7.80 -16.16
CA PRO A 275 4.06 -6.38 -16.17
C PRO A 275 3.37 -5.66 -17.34
N ASP A 276 2.96 -4.42 -17.12
CA ASP A 276 2.46 -3.57 -18.19
C ASP A 276 3.62 -2.98 -18.99
N PRO A 277 3.67 -3.19 -20.33
CA PRO A 277 4.74 -2.66 -21.17
C PRO A 277 4.86 -1.12 -21.15
N LEU A 278 3.78 -0.43 -20.80
CA LEU A 278 3.75 1.04 -20.68
C LEU A 278 4.09 1.53 -19.25
N GLY A 279 4.39 0.62 -18.32
CA GLY A 279 4.78 0.96 -16.96
C GLY A 279 3.66 1.60 -16.12
N ARG A 280 2.40 1.33 -16.43
CA ARG A 280 1.24 1.87 -15.69
C ARG A 280 0.89 1.05 -14.46
N THR A 281 1.47 -0.14 -14.30
CA THR A 281 1.28 -1.05 -13.18
C THR A 281 2.61 -1.39 -12.53
N VAL A 282 2.54 -1.99 -11.35
CA VAL A 282 3.68 -2.66 -10.71
C VAL A 282 3.37 -4.14 -10.52
N THR A 283 4.39 -5.00 -10.66
CA THR A 283 4.25 -6.46 -10.57
C THR A 283 5.22 -7.01 -9.53
N TYR A 284 4.70 -7.78 -8.58
CA TYR A 284 5.45 -8.43 -7.50
C TYR A 284 5.02 -9.88 -7.35
N CYS A 285 5.81 -10.66 -6.62
CA CYS A 285 5.38 -11.99 -6.20
C CYS A 285 4.54 -11.93 -4.92
N LEU A 286 3.68 -12.93 -4.71
CA LEU A 286 3.13 -13.23 -3.39
C LEU A 286 4.25 -13.69 -2.45
N PRO A 287 4.02 -13.69 -1.12
CA PRO A 287 4.99 -14.22 -0.17
C PRO A 287 5.40 -15.64 -0.57
N THR A 288 6.70 -15.90 -0.53
CA THR A 288 7.24 -17.18 -0.99
C THR A 288 7.33 -18.21 0.15
N VAL A 289 6.96 -19.45 -0.16
CA VAL A 289 7.15 -20.60 0.74
C VAL A 289 8.48 -21.29 0.44
N GLY A 290 8.82 -21.42 -0.83
CA GLY A 290 10.10 -21.93 -1.32
C GLY A 290 11.04 -20.84 -1.82
N GLU A 291 12.11 -21.27 -2.49
CA GLU A 291 13.14 -20.38 -3.04
C GLU A 291 12.68 -19.55 -4.26
N LYS A 292 11.54 -19.88 -4.86
CA LYS A 292 10.97 -19.20 -6.02
C LYS A 292 9.52 -18.81 -5.77
N ALA A 293 9.06 -17.81 -6.50
CA ALA A 293 7.66 -17.41 -6.46
C ALA A 293 6.74 -18.45 -7.07
N GLU A 294 5.69 -18.81 -6.34
CA GLU A 294 4.63 -19.71 -6.79
C GLU A 294 3.50 -18.96 -7.50
N ALA A 295 3.29 -17.70 -7.14
CA ALA A 295 2.31 -16.82 -7.74
C ALA A 295 2.78 -15.35 -7.69
N TRP A 296 2.19 -14.55 -8.57
CA TRP A 296 2.49 -13.14 -8.76
C TRP A 296 1.23 -12.31 -8.63
N PHE A 297 1.36 -11.02 -8.49
CA PHE A 297 0.25 -10.11 -8.65
C PHE A 297 0.69 -8.84 -9.36
N THR A 298 -0.23 -8.28 -10.13
CA THR A 298 -0.08 -6.98 -10.74
C THR A 298 -1.02 -6.01 -10.06
N LYS A 299 -0.55 -4.82 -9.72
CA LYS A 299 -1.36 -3.81 -9.03
C LYS A 299 -1.27 -2.45 -9.69
N THR A 300 -2.35 -1.68 -9.53
CA THR A 300 -2.45 -0.25 -9.82
C THR A 300 -2.73 0.50 -8.54
N ALA A 301 -2.45 1.81 -8.53
CA ALA A 301 -2.83 2.68 -7.42
C ALA A 301 -3.27 4.05 -7.95
N THR A 302 -4.43 4.53 -7.50
CA THR A 302 -4.87 5.92 -7.62
C THR A 302 -4.38 6.70 -6.40
N LEU A 303 -4.15 8.01 -6.50
CA LEU A 303 -3.56 8.78 -5.41
C LEU A 303 -4.59 9.34 -4.41
N SER A 304 -5.83 9.54 -4.84
CA SER A 304 -6.83 10.27 -4.06
C SER A 304 -8.17 9.53 -4.00
N CYS A 305 -8.24 8.44 -3.25
CA CYS A 305 -9.47 7.68 -3.01
C CYS A 305 -10.19 8.17 -1.74
N GLY A 306 -9.98 7.55 -0.60
CA GLY A 306 -10.55 7.99 0.67
C GLY A 306 -10.10 9.37 1.11
N SER A 307 -8.93 9.82 0.65
CA SER A 307 -8.49 11.21 0.83
C SER A 307 -9.42 12.21 0.15
N SER A 308 -10.02 11.91 -1.01
CA SER A 308 -11.03 12.75 -1.64
C SER A 308 -12.28 12.89 -0.78
N TYR A 309 -12.77 11.78 -0.23
CA TYR A 309 -13.97 11.80 0.63
C TYR A 309 -13.70 12.50 1.96
N ARG A 310 -12.50 12.33 2.53
CA ARG A 310 -12.04 13.07 3.72
C ARG A 310 -11.93 14.56 3.43
N TRP A 311 -11.28 14.95 2.32
CA TRP A 311 -11.19 16.34 1.89
C TRP A 311 -12.56 16.97 1.72
N PHE A 312 -13.51 16.27 1.09
CA PHE A 312 -14.88 16.76 0.92
C PHE A 312 -15.58 16.94 2.27
N ARG A 313 -15.38 16.00 3.23
CA ARG A 313 -15.86 16.14 4.61
C ARG A 313 -15.35 17.43 5.25
N ASP A 314 -14.04 17.64 5.21
CA ASP A 314 -13.38 18.72 5.95
C ASP A 314 -13.72 20.11 5.37
N VAL A 315 -14.00 20.19 4.06
CA VAL A 315 -14.27 21.47 3.37
C VAL A 315 -15.77 21.75 3.23
N PHE A 316 -16.60 20.74 2.96
CA PHE A 316 -18.00 20.93 2.54
C PHE A 316 -19.04 20.34 3.49
N CYS A 317 -18.63 19.59 4.52
CA CYS A 317 -19.54 18.89 5.42
C CYS A 317 -19.35 19.25 6.91
N PRO A 318 -19.23 20.55 7.29
CA PRO A 318 -19.04 20.93 8.69
C PRO A 318 -20.24 20.52 9.58
N VAL A 319 -21.45 20.52 9.03
CA VAL A 319 -22.67 20.12 9.75
C VAL A 319 -22.63 18.64 10.12
N GLU A 320 -22.19 17.76 9.20
CA GLU A 320 -22.06 16.34 9.44
C GLU A 320 -20.97 16.04 10.46
N VAL A 321 -19.88 16.82 10.46
CA VAL A 321 -18.80 16.71 11.47
C VAL A 321 -19.32 17.13 12.85
N GLU A 322 -20.00 18.29 12.95
CA GLU A 322 -20.51 18.80 14.22
C GLU A 322 -21.61 17.90 14.82
N HIS A 323 -22.47 17.34 13.98
CA HIS A 323 -23.62 16.55 14.44
C HIS A 323 -23.31 15.06 14.63
N ALA A 324 -22.15 14.56 14.21
CA ALA A 324 -21.82 13.15 14.24
C ALA A 324 -22.01 12.53 15.64
N GLU A 325 -21.42 13.13 16.67
CA GLU A 325 -21.55 12.65 18.05
C GLU A 325 -23.00 12.72 18.56
N ARG A 326 -23.72 13.78 18.22
CA ARG A 326 -25.12 13.98 18.63
C ARG A 326 -26.03 12.85 18.12
N PHE A 327 -25.74 12.31 16.94
CA PHE A 327 -26.53 11.23 16.33
C PHE A 327 -25.95 9.83 16.60
N GLY A 328 -24.86 9.72 17.38
CA GLY A 328 -24.18 8.45 17.62
C GLY A 328 -23.61 7.81 16.34
N LYS A 329 -23.26 8.64 15.35
CA LYS A 329 -22.75 8.25 14.04
C LYS A 329 -21.38 8.88 13.79
N THR A 330 -20.67 8.35 12.80
CA THR A 330 -19.51 9.05 12.25
C THR A 330 -19.93 10.08 11.22
N ALA A 331 -19.14 11.12 10.99
CA ALA A 331 -19.39 12.11 9.94
C ALA A 331 -19.55 11.44 8.55
N PHE A 332 -18.80 10.38 8.27
CA PHE A 332 -18.92 9.63 7.02
C PHE A 332 -20.26 8.92 6.86
N GLN A 333 -20.83 8.39 7.94
CA GLN A 333 -22.19 7.81 7.89
C GLN A 333 -23.25 8.86 7.56
N LEU A 334 -23.13 10.07 8.13
CA LEU A 334 -24.04 11.18 7.80
C LEU A 334 -23.84 11.68 6.35
N MET A 335 -22.60 11.66 5.86
CA MET A 335 -22.30 11.97 4.46
C MET A 335 -22.86 10.92 3.49
N ASP A 336 -22.83 9.65 3.85
CA ASP A 336 -23.47 8.59 3.07
C ASP A 336 -24.97 8.82 2.97
N GLU A 337 -25.65 9.14 4.07
CA GLU A 337 -27.08 9.49 4.10
C GLU A 337 -27.40 10.75 3.29
N LEU A 338 -26.48 11.73 3.26
CA LEU A 338 -26.59 12.90 2.38
C LEU A 338 -26.45 12.49 0.91
N ALA A 339 -25.47 11.66 0.57
CA ALA A 339 -25.21 11.21 -0.81
C ALA A 339 -26.37 10.35 -1.36
N GLU A 340 -27.04 9.55 -0.51
CA GLU A 340 -28.20 8.75 -0.87
C GLU A 340 -29.42 9.58 -1.32
N GLN A 341 -29.47 10.87 -0.98
CA GLN A 341 -30.53 11.79 -1.43
C GLN A 341 -30.38 12.20 -2.91
N ALA A 342 -29.21 11.98 -3.51
CA ALA A 342 -28.99 12.23 -4.92
C ALA A 342 -29.16 10.91 -5.73
N PRO A 343 -29.74 10.98 -6.94
CA PRO A 343 -29.88 9.79 -7.77
C PRO A 343 -28.50 9.29 -8.28
N PRO A 344 -28.42 8.01 -8.71
CA PRO A 344 -27.26 7.53 -9.44
C PRO A 344 -26.85 8.46 -10.59
N CYS A 345 -25.53 8.50 -10.88
CA CYS A 345 -24.93 9.43 -11.84
C CYS A 345 -24.98 10.91 -11.43
N SER A 346 -25.43 11.24 -10.20
CA SER A 346 -25.44 12.60 -9.65
C SER A 346 -26.04 13.65 -10.61
N GLU A 347 -27.07 13.29 -11.41
CA GLU A 347 -27.67 14.11 -12.49
C GLU A 347 -26.62 14.66 -13.50
N GLY A 348 -25.54 13.91 -13.79
CA GLY A 348 -24.48 14.28 -14.71
C GLY A 348 -23.35 15.12 -14.11
N LEU A 349 -23.33 15.31 -12.78
CA LEU A 349 -22.22 15.95 -12.09
C LEU A 349 -21.05 14.96 -11.95
N LEU A 350 -19.94 15.24 -12.64
CA LEU A 350 -18.72 14.46 -12.60
C LEU A 350 -17.70 15.04 -11.63
N TYR A 351 -16.95 14.17 -10.95
CA TYR A 351 -15.82 14.54 -10.12
C TYR A 351 -14.55 13.79 -10.53
N HIS A 352 -13.46 14.52 -10.77
CA HIS A 352 -12.13 13.93 -10.97
C HIS A 352 -11.33 14.06 -9.65
N PRO A 353 -10.87 12.94 -9.07
CA PRO A 353 -10.24 12.92 -7.74
C PRO A 353 -8.76 13.31 -7.73
N TYR A 354 -8.26 14.09 -8.70
CA TYR A 354 -6.83 14.35 -8.90
C TYR A 354 -6.27 15.41 -7.94
N LEU A 355 -6.58 15.30 -6.64
CA LEU A 355 -6.17 16.29 -5.62
C LEU A 355 -4.64 16.36 -5.45
N MET A 356 -3.94 15.26 -5.68
CA MET A 356 -2.48 15.14 -5.60
C MET A 356 -1.83 14.79 -6.95
N GLY A 357 -2.49 15.13 -8.08
CA GLY A 357 -2.21 14.48 -9.35
C GLY A 357 -2.88 13.11 -9.39
N GLU A 358 -2.46 12.24 -10.33
CA GLU A 358 -2.96 10.87 -10.39
C GLU A 358 -1.83 9.88 -10.63
N GLY A 359 -1.98 8.68 -10.04
CA GLY A 359 -1.13 7.52 -10.26
C GLY A 359 -1.54 6.77 -11.52
N SER A 360 -1.81 5.48 -11.39
CA SER A 360 -2.32 4.67 -12.50
C SER A 360 -3.68 5.18 -13.01
N PRO A 361 -3.90 5.23 -14.33
CA PRO A 361 -2.99 4.85 -15.41
C PRO A 361 -2.08 5.97 -15.94
N TYR A 362 -2.16 7.17 -15.39
CA TYR A 362 -1.58 8.38 -15.99
C TYR A 362 -0.17 8.72 -15.53
N TRP A 363 0.14 8.48 -14.25
CA TRP A 363 1.40 8.89 -13.59
C TRP A 363 1.72 10.37 -13.83
N ASP A 364 0.68 11.23 -13.71
CA ASP A 364 0.75 12.66 -13.95
C ASP A 364 0.54 13.46 -12.66
N PRO A 365 1.61 14.05 -12.07
CA PRO A 365 1.51 14.84 -10.85
C PRO A 365 0.86 16.22 -11.06
N TYR A 366 0.64 16.61 -12.32
CA TYR A 366 0.12 17.93 -12.67
C TYR A 366 -1.40 17.96 -12.80
N LEU A 367 -2.07 16.82 -12.89
CA LEU A 367 -3.51 16.73 -12.89
C LEU A 367 -4.11 17.39 -11.64
N LYS A 368 -5.32 17.93 -11.76
CA LYS A 368 -6.02 18.64 -10.67
C LYS A 368 -7.44 18.12 -10.52
N GLY A 369 -7.90 18.02 -9.28
CA GLY A 369 -9.30 17.71 -8.98
C GLY A 369 -10.24 18.71 -9.62
N SER A 370 -11.38 18.24 -10.08
CA SER A 370 -12.39 19.09 -10.71
C SER A 370 -13.81 18.54 -10.51
N PHE A 371 -14.77 19.45 -10.47
CA PHE A 371 -16.19 19.15 -10.66
C PHE A 371 -16.62 19.69 -12.03
N PHE A 372 -17.32 18.86 -12.80
CA PHE A 372 -17.77 19.22 -14.14
C PHE A 372 -19.26 18.91 -14.30
N GLY A 373 -20.00 19.78 -15.00
CA GLY A 373 -21.40 19.53 -15.37
C GLY A 373 -22.45 20.02 -14.39
N PHE A 374 -22.10 20.75 -13.30
CA PHE A 374 -23.08 21.25 -12.34
C PHE A 374 -23.92 22.42 -12.91
N THR A 375 -25.16 22.48 -12.47
CA THR A 375 -26.16 23.50 -12.81
C THR A 375 -26.86 23.97 -11.55
N LEU A 376 -27.81 24.93 -11.66
CA LEU A 376 -28.63 25.41 -10.53
C LEU A 376 -29.49 24.30 -9.87
N ARG A 377 -29.67 23.17 -10.49
CA ARG A 377 -30.43 22.02 -9.94
C ARG A 377 -29.64 21.22 -8.91
N HIS A 378 -28.32 21.22 -9.01
CA HIS A 378 -27.46 20.41 -8.14
C HIS A 378 -27.43 20.97 -6.73
N LYS A 379 -27.58 20.08 -5.77
CA LYS A 379 -27.51 20.33 -4.33
C LYS A 379 -26.29 19.67 -3.72
N ARG A 380 -25.96 19.97 -2.48
CA ARG A 380 -24.84 19.38 -1.75
C ARG A 380 -24.83 17.84 -1.79
N ALA A 381 -26.00 17.19 -1.78
CA ALA A 381 -26.14 15.74 -1.93
C ALA A 381 -25.51 15.22 -3.24
N HIS A 382 -25.73 15.91 -4.36
CA HIS A 382 -25.15 15.52 -5.66
C HIS A 382 -23.63 15.64 -5.65
N PHE A 383 -23.07 16.72 -5.06
CA PHE A 383 -21.62 16.85 -4.91
C PHE A 383 -21.04 15.75 -4.02
N CYS A 384 -21.71 15.41 -2.92
CA CYS A 384 -21.27 14.35 -2.02
C CYS A 384 -21.25 12.99 -2.74
N ARG A 385 -22.32 12.65 -3.49
CA ARG A 385 -22.41 11.41 -4.27
C ARG A 385 -21.40 11.39 -5.41
N SER A 386 -21.24 12.48 -6.15
CA SER A 386 -20.29 12.56 -7.27
C SER A 386 -18.84 12.32 -6.84
N VAL A 387 -18.47 12.63 -5.59
CA VAL A 387 -17.14 12.30 -5.05
C VAL A 387 -16.95 10.78 -4.95
N LEU A 388 -17.96 10.05 -4.45
CA LEU A 388 -17.92 8.58 -4.39
C LEU A 388 -17.85 7.96 -5.79
N GLU A 389 -18.68 8.45 -6.71
CA GLU A 389 -18.74 8.02 -8.11
C GLU A 389 -17.43 8.34 -8.86
N GLY A 390 -16.88 9.55 -8.70
CA GLY A 390 -15.65 9.96 -9.36
C GLY A 390 -14.43 9.17 -8.91
N VAL A 391 -14.35 8.82 -7.63
CA VAL A 391 -13.31 7.90 -7.14
C VAL A 391 -13.50 6.50 -7.74
N ALA A 392 -14.73 6.00 -7.84
CA ALA A 392 -15.00 4.70 -8.44
C ALA A 392 -14.68 4.71 -9.95
N PHE A 393 -14.90 5.82 -10.67
CA PHE A 393 -14.46 5.98 -12.06
C PHE A 393 -12.94 5.98 -12.20
N SER A 394 -12.19 6.61 -11.29
CA SER A 394 -10.71 6.54 -11.31
C SER A 394 -10.22 5.09 -11.10
N ILE A 395 -10.89 4.32 -10.25
CA ILE A 395 -10.62 2.88 -10.07
C ILE A 395 -11.00 2.09 -11.33
N ARG A 396 -12.15 2.41 -11.97
CA ARG A 396 -12.58 1.82 -13.26
C ARG A 396 -11.56 2.09 -14.37
N ASP A 397 -10.97 3.28 -14.37
CA ASP A 397 -9.92 3.66 -15.32
C ASP A 397 -8.64 2.82 -15.10
N SER A 398 -8.27 2.61 -13.84
CA SER A 398 -7.19 1.68 -13.49
C SER A 398 -7.51 0.22 -13.91
N LEU A 399 -8.77 -0.24 -13.79
CA LEU A 399 -9.18 -1.58 -14.22
C LEU A 399 -9.04 -1.76 -15.74
N SER A 400 -9.18 -0.70 -16.55
CA SER A 400 -9.00 -0.78 -18.00
C SER A 400 -7.58 -1.22 -18.40
N VAL A 401 -6.57 -0.90 -17.59
CA VAL A 401 -5.18 -1.35 -17.79
C VAL A 401 -5.09 -2.87 -17.71
N PHE A 402 -5.72 -3.47 -16.71
CA PHE A 402 -5.75 -4.94 -16.54
C PHE A 402 -6.46 -5.63 -17.71
N GLN A 403 -7.57 -5.05 -18.17
CA GLN A 403 -8.28 -5.57 -19.36
C GLN A 403 -7.36 -5.55 -20.59
N GLY A 404 -6.56 -4.50 -20.76
CA GLY A 404 -5.53 -4.41 -21.82
C GLY A 404 -4.42 -5.46 -21.69
N LEU A 405 -4.15 -5.97 -20.49
CA LEU A 405 -3.21 -7.07 -20.22
C LEU A 405 -3.87 -8.46 -20.33
N GLY A 406 -5.14 -8.53 -20.71
CA GLY A 406 -5.91 -9.78 -20.75
C GLY A 406 -6.31 -10.32 -19.39
N LEU A 407 -6.20 -9.52 -18.33
CA LEU A 407 -6.61 -9.87 -16.98
C LEU A 407 -8.06 -9.43 -16.73
N LYS A 408 -8.87 -10.32 -16.18
CA LYS A 408 -10.27 -10.06 -15.86
C LYS A 408 -10.48 -10.16 -14.35
N LEU A 409 -11.25 -9.23 -13.81
CA LEU A 409 -11.74 -9.25 -12.44
C LEU A 409 -13.25 -9.51 -12.52
N VAL A 410 -13.68 -10.72 -12.15
CA VAL A 410 -15.10 -11.10 -12.16
C VAL A 410 -15.72 -10.86 -10.78
N GLU A 411 -14.96 -11.17 -9.75
CA GLU A 411 -15.27 -10.90 -8.36
C GLU A 411 -14.11 -10.13 -7.74
N ALA A 412 -14.40 -9.14 -6.91
CA ALA A 412 -13.39 -8.38 -6.19
C ALA A 412 -13.53 -8.57 -4.69
N ARG A 413 -12.46 -8.97 -4.02
CA ARG A 413 -12.39 -8.82 -2.56
C ARG A 413 -12.34 -7.32 -2.25
N LEU A 414 -13.14 -6.86 -1.28
CA LEU A 414 -13.22 -5.44 -0.92
C LEU A 414 -12.61 -5.22 0.45
N ILE A 415 -11.56 -4.38 0.53
CA ILE A 415 -10.81 -4.08 1.76
C ILE A 415 -10.61 -2.58 1.94
N GLY A 416 -10.19 -2.16 3.15
CA GLY A 416 -9.92 -0.77 3.50
C GLY A 416 -11.11 -0.03 4.11
N GLY A 417 -10.84 1.17 4.65
CA GLY A 417 -11.83 1.93 5.43
C GLY A 417 -13.10 2.34 4.65
N GLY A 418 -12.96 2.62 3.35
CA GLY A 418 -14.09 3.04 2.50
C GLY A 418 -15.13 1.94 2.28
N VAL A 419 -14.73 0.66 2.38
CA VAL A 419 -15.69 -0.46 2.22
C VAL A 419 -16.63 -0.62 3.41
N LYS A 420 -16.46 0.14 4.49
CA LYS A 420 -17.43 0.24 5.60
C LYS A 420 -18.73 0.91 5.14
N SER A 421 -18.66 1.83 4.16
CA SER A 421 -19.83 2.43 3.50
C SER A 421 -20.50 1.43 2.56
N ARG A 422 -21.76 1.08 2.85
CA ARG A 422 -22.58 0.22 1.98
C ARG A 422 -22.86 0.91 0.64
N LEU A 423 -23.16 2.22 0.70
CA LEU A 423 -23.40 3.02 -0.49
C LEU A 423 -22.18 3.03 -1.43
N TRP A 424 -20.98 3.25 -0.87
CA TRP A 424 -19.77 3.30 -1.71
C TRP A 424 -19.41 1.95 -2.32
N ARG A 425 -19.62 0.85 -1.56
CA ARG A 425 -19.47 -0.50 -2.12
C ARG A 425 -20.42 -0.74 -3.29
N GLN A 426 -21.70 -0.33 -3.17
CA GLN A 426 -22.68 -0.48 -4.25
C GLN A 426 -22.27 0.33 -5.47
N ILE A 427 -21.97 1.63 -5.31
CA ILE A 427 -21.49 2.50 -6.39
C ILE A 427 -20.25 1.89 -7.08
N LEU A 428 -19.30 1.38 -6.30
CA LEU A 428 -18.09 0.76 -6.85
C LEU A 428 -18.43 -0.48 -7.68
N CYS A 429 -19.27 -1.38 -7.15
CA CYS A 429 -19.67 -2.61 -7.85
C CYS A 429 -20.44 -2.31 -9.13
N ASP A 430 -21.35 -1.33 -9.10
CA ASP A 430 -22.14 -0.90 -10.25
C ASP A 430 -21.24 -0.31 -11.35
N ILE A 431 -20.29 0.56 -10.98
CA ILE A 431 -19.35 1.17 -11.93
C ILE A 431 -18.38 0.15 -12.52
N LEU A 432 -17.87 -0.78 -11.71
CA LEU A 432 -16.93 -1.79 -12.18
C LEU A 432 -17.61 -2.96 -12.92
N GLY A 433 -18.90 -3.17 -12.72
CA GLY A 433 -19.62 -4.33 -13.23
C GLY A 433 -19.13 -5.65 -12.59
N VAL A 434 -18.65 -5.61 -11.33
CA VAL A 434 -18.07 -6.75 -10.64
C VAL A 434 -18.76 -7.01 -9.32
N ARG A 435 -18.91 -8.29 -8.96
CA ARG A 435 -19.39 -8.73 -7.65
C ARG A 435 -18.36 -8.36 -6.57
N GLY A 436 -18.80 -7.67 -5.52
CA GLY A 436 -17.97 -7.24 -4.41
C GLY A 436 -18.11 -8.17 -3.21
N LEU A 437 -17.00 -8.66 -2.68
CA LEU A 437 -16.94 -9.58 -1.55
C LEU A 437 -16.16 -8.90 -0.41
N LYS A 438 -16.88 -8.31 0.57
CA LYS A 438 -16.23 -7.74 1.74
C LYS A 438 -15.65 -8.84 2.61
N THR A 439 -14.36 -8.74 2.94
CA THR A 439 -13.64 -9.74 3.74
C THR A 439 -13.43 -9.30 5.19
N SER A 440 -13.14 -10.26 6.07
CA SER A 440 -12.82 -10.02 7.48
C SER A 440 -11.43 -9.41 7.68
N GLY A 441 -10.48 -9.67 6.77
CA GLY A 441 -9.14 -9.09 6.81
C GLY A 441 -9.18 -7.64 6.30
N GLU A 442 -8.70 -6.70 7.11
CA GLU A 442 -8.81 -5.28 6.78
C GLU A 442 -7.52 -4.69 6.19
N ASP A 443 -6.34 -5.20 6.60
CA ASP A 443 -5.03 -4.62 6.25
C ASP A 443 -3.86 -5.61 6.32
N SER A 444 -2.66 -5.12 5.96
CA SER A 444 -1.42 -5.91 5.87
C SER A 444 -1.02 -6.57 7.19
N SER A 445 -1.25 -5.95 8.35
CA SER A 445 -0.92 -6.55 9.65
C SER A 445 -1.69 -7.86 9.90
N PHE A 446 -2.96 -7.94 9.42
CA PHE A 446 -3.72 -9.20 9.42
C PHE A 446 -3.07 -10.23 8.49
N GLY A 447 -2.68 -9.82 7.28
CA GLY A 447 -1.97 -10.68 6.33
C GLY A 447 -0.65 -11.21 6.89
N SER A 448 0.08 -10.37 7.62
CA SER A 448 1.32 -10.77 8.32
C SER A 448 1.05 -11.79 9.42
N ALA A 449 -0.04 -11.66 10.17
CA ALA A 449 -0.42 -12.68 11.15
C ALA A 449 -0.73 -14.02 10.47
N VAL A 450 -1.42 -14.01 9.31
CA VAL A 450 -1.65 -15.23 8.51
C VAL A 450 -0.33 -15.84 8.05
N LEU A 451 0.62 -15.01 7.55
CA LEU A 451 1.94 -15.49 7.13
C LEU A 451 2.75 -16.05 8.31
N ALA A 452 2.64 -15.45 9.50
CA ALA A 452 3.25 -16.00 10.72
C ALA A 452 2.81 -17.45 10.93
N GLY A 453 1.52 -17.75 10.77
CA GLY A 453 0.96 -19.09 10.90
C GLY A 453 1.55 -20.10 9.91
N VAL A 454 1.83 -19.66 8.68
CA VAL A 454 2.53 -20.51 7.68
C VAL A 454 3.98 -20.76 8.10
N GLY A 455 4.69 -19.70 8.51
CA GLY A 455 6.10 -19.79 8.90
C GLY A 455 6.36 -20.65 10.14
N VAL A 456 5.42 -20.69 11.09
CA VAL A 456 5.50 -21.57 12.27
C VAL A 456 4.81 -22.92 12.07
N SER A 457 4.41 -23.25 10.85
CA SER A 457 3.76 -24.53 10.47
C SER A 457 2.39 -24.76 11.15
N ALA A 458 1.71 -23.73 11.61
CA ALA A 458 0.30 -23.79 12.02
C ALA A 458 -0.64 -23.95 10.80
N PHE A 459 -0.19 -23.49 9.63
CA PHE A 459 -0.80 -23.70 8.32
C PHE A 459 0.21 -24.31 7.37
N LYS A 460 -0.24 -25.21 6.48
CA LYS A 460 0.64 -25.92 5.52
C LYS A 460 1.18 -25.00 4.43
N ASN A 461 0.40 -24.01 4.00
CA ASN A 461 0.73 -23.08 2.92
C ASN A 461 -0.16 -21.83 2.99
N LEU A 462 0.06 -20.87 2.10
CA LEU A 462 -0.71 -19.62 2.04
C LEU A 462 -2.21 -19.87 1.82
N CYS A 463 -2.57 -20.84 0.96
CA CYS A 463 -3.98 -21.13 0.66
C CYS A 463 -4.72 -21.61 1.91
N GLU A 464 -4.15 -22.55 2.68
CA GLU A 464 -4.77 -23.00 3.93
C GLU A 464 -4.90 -21.87 4.95
N GLY A 465 -3.84 -21.06 5.12
CA GLY A 465 -3.87 -19.91 6.02
C GLY A 465 -4.99 -18.93 5.67
N VAL A 466 -5.12 -18.58 4.41
CA VAL A 466 -6.18 -17.69 3.91
C VAL A 466 -7.55 -18.33 4.06
N ASP A 467 -7.76 -19.58 3.65
CA ASP A 467 -9.06 -20.26 3.73
C ASP A 467 -9.56 -20.38 5.18
N ARG A 468 -8.65 -20.55 6.15
CA ARG A 468 -8.99 -20.60 7.57
C ARG A 468 -9.27 -19.23 8.16
N CYS A 469 -8.46 -18.23 7.82
CA CYS A 469 -8.48 -16.93 8.50
C CYS A 469 -9.38 -15.90 7.83
N VAL A 470 -9.49 -15.88 6.50
CA VAL A 470 -10.25 -14.84 5.78
C VAL A 470 -11.67 -15.31 5.50
N LYS A 471 -12.65 -14.58 6.01
CA LYS A 471 -14.08 -14.87 5.81
C LYS A 471 -14.72 -13.78 4.94
N ILE A 472 -15.64 -14.18 4.07
CA ILE A 472 -16.54 -13.23 3.39
C ILE A 472 -17.64 -12.87 4.38
N ILE A 473 -17.75 -11.59 4.71
CA ILE A 473 -18.69 -11.07 5.72
C ILE A 473 -19.86 -10.31 5.11
N ASP A 474 -19.76 -9.89 3.86
CA ASP A 474 -20.84 -9.23 3.11
C ASP A 474 -20.61 -9.38 1.61
N VAL A 475 -21.69 -9.40 0.82
CA VAL A 475 -21.68 -9.51 -0.64
C VAL A 475 -22.47 -8.35 -1.22
N THR A 476 -21.92 -7.72 -2.26
CA THR A 476 -22.56 -6.64 -3.01
C THR A 476 -22.62 -7.05 -4.49
N GLU A 477 -23.84 -7.27 -4.99
CA GLU A 477 -24.04 -7.56 -6.41
C GLU A 477 -24.14 -6.24 -7.19
N PRO A 478 -23.52 -6.13 -8.38
CA PRO A 478 -23.71 -4.97 -9.25
C PRO A 478 -25.14 -4.94 -9.80
N ASP A 479 -25.70 -3.73 -9.93
CA ASP A 479 -26.95 -3.53 -10.66
C ASP A 479 -26.64 -3.45 -12.18
N PRO A 480 -27.15 -4.40 -13.00
CA PRO A 480 -26.81 -4.44 -14.42
C PRO A 480 -27.32 -3.22 -15.21
N GLU A 481 -28.47 -2.64 -14.82
CA GLU A 481 -29.03 -1.47 -15.51
C GLU A 481 -28.20 -0.23 -15.17
N LEU A 482 -27.83 -0.04 -13.91
CA LEU A 482 -26.94 1.04 -13.49
C LEU A 482 -25.52 0.88 -14.07
N HIS A 483 -25.02 -0.34 -14.19
CA HIS A 483 -23.73 -0.60 -14.82
C HIS A 483 -23.68 -0.06 -16.25
N VAL A 484 -24.70 -0.32 -17.06
CA VAL A 484 -24.77 0.20 -18.45
C VAL A 484 -24.74 1.73 -18.45
N LEU A 485 -25.54 2.36 -17.58
CA LEU A 485 -25.58 3.81 -17.47
C LEU A 485 -24.24 4.41 -17.00
N TYR A 486 -23.59 3.77 -16.05
CA TYR A 486 -22.26 4.20 -15.57
C TYR A 486 -21.16 4.01 -16.63
N GLU A 487 -21.24 2.98 -17.49
CA GLU A 487 -20.29 2.82 -18.60
C GLU A 487 -20.44 3.97 -19.63
N GLU A 488 -21.66 4.41 -19.93
CA GLU A 488 -21.87 5.59 -20.79
C GLU A 488 -21.29 6.86 -20.14
N LEU A 489 -21.54 7.06 -18.85
CA LEU A 489 -21.03 8.21 -18.11
C LEU A 489 -19.49 8.16 -17.96
N TYR A 490 -18.91 6.97 -17.84
CA TYR A 490 -17.46 6.78 -17.82
C TYR A 490 -16.78 7.25 -19.12
N LEU A 491 -17.40 7.06 -20.29
CA LEU A 491 -16.86 7.60 -21.54
C LEU A 491 -16.78 9.14 -21.49
N VAL A 492 -17.81 9.81 -20.95
CA VAL A 492 -17.80 11.26 -20.75
C VAL A 492 -16.74 11.67 -19.72
N TYR A 493 -16.61 10.91 -18.61
CA TYR A 493 -15.57 11.13 -17.61
C TYR A 493 -14.16 11.10 -18.23
N LYS A 494 -13.89 10.15 -19.12
CA LYS A 494 -12.63 10.04 -19.88
C LYS A 494 -12.41 11.23 -20.80
N GLU A 495 -13.45 11.64 -21.54
CA GLU A 495 -13.35 12.78 -22.46
C GLU A 495 -13.05 14.07 -21.69
N VAL A 496 -13.70 14.31 -20.54
CA VAL A 496 -13.41 15.46 -19.67
C VAL A 496 -11.96 15.42 -19.18
N HIS A 497 -11.43 14.22 -18.79
CA HIS A 497 -10.03 14.07 -18.46
C HIS A 497 -9.13 14.51 -19.61
N ASP A 498 -9.35 13.99 -20.82
CA ASP A 498 -8.49 14.22 -21.99
C ASP A 498 -8.40 15.71 -22.36
N VAL A 499 -9.52 16.44 -22.29
CA VAL A 499 -9.53 17.88 -22.61
C VAL A 499 -8.98 18.74 -21.46
N THR A 500 -9.16 18.33 -20.20
CA THR A 500 -8.74 19.14 -19.03
C THR A 500 -7.29 18.90 -18.60
N ALA A 501 -6.68 17.76 -18.93
CA ALA A 501 -5.30 17.43 -18.54
C ALA A 501 -4.28 18.47 -19.04
N SER A 502 -4.42 18.95 -20.29
CA SER A 502 -3.56 20.02 -20.83
C SER A 502 -3.72 21.35 -20.10
N VAL A 503 -4.96 21.67 -19.67
CA VAL A 503 -5.31 22.88 -18.92
C VAL A 503 -4.72 22.81 -17.51
N ALA A 504 -4.81 21.65 -16.86
CA ALA A 504 -4.24 21.43 -15.53
C ALA A 504 -2.72 21.67 -15.51
N ARG A 505 -1.99 21.18 -16.53
CA ARG A 505 -0.55 21.44 -16.70
C ARG A 505 -0.22 22.92 -16.95
N LYS A 506 -1.07 23.65 -17.71
CA LYS A 506 -0.91 25.10 -17.89
C LYS A 506 -1.14 25.86 -16.58
N LEU A 507 -2.17 25.49 -15.84
CA LEU A 507 -2.47 26.05 -14.52
C LEU A 507 -1.33 25.82 -13.54
N HIS A 508 -0.75 24.60 -13.48
CA HIS A 508 0.41 24.30 -12.62
C HIS A 508 1.57 25.25 -12.91
N ARG A 509 1.97 25.39 -14.19
CA ARG A 509 3.04 26.32 -14.59
C ARG A 509 2.78 27.78 -14.25
N LEU A 510 1.50 28.19 -14.24
CA LEU A 510 1.12 29.53 -13.82
C LEU A 510 1.26 29.69 -12.30
N LEU A 511 0.79 28.72 -11.52
CA LEU A 511 0.87 28.73 -10.05
C LEU A 511 2.32 28.76 -9.53
N ASP A 512 3.27 28.13 -10.24
CA ASP A 512 4.70 28.22 -9.90
C ASP A 512 5.29 29.62 -10.02
N ARG A 513 4.62 30.52 -10.75
CA ARG A 513 5.02 31.92 -10.94
C ARG A 513 4.32 32.89 -10.01
N LEU A 514 3.26 32.44 -9.33
CA LEU A 514 2.55 33.29 -8.39
C LEU A 514 3.35 33.48 -7.10
N PRO A 515 3.37 34.70 -6.52
CA PRO A 515 3.97 34.89 -5.20
C PRO A 515 3.28 34.00 -4.18
N ARG A 516 4.06 33.13 -3.54
CA ARG A 516 3.54 32.28 -2.45
C ARG A 516 3.27 33.17 -1.24
N THR A 517 2.03 33.30 -0.83
CA THR A 517 1.69 33.84 0.48
C THR A 517 2.31 32.89 1.53
N PRO A 518 3.08 33.41 2.51
CA PRO A 518 3.58 32.54 3.58
C PRO A 518 2.39 31.85 4.26
N PRO A 519 2.54 30.59 4.68
CA PRO A 519 1.46 29.90 5.40
C PRO A 519 1.12 30.73 6.64
N THR A 520 -0.11 31.22 6.71
CA THR A 520 -0.67 31.74 7.95
C THR A 520 -0.69 30.56 8.93
N LEU A 521 0.18 30.61 9.93
CA LEU A 521 0.10 29.73 11.08
C LEU A 521 -1.27 29.98 11.72
N SER A 522 -2.26 29.16 11.38
CA SER A 522 -3.48 29.07 12.17
C SER A 522 -3.14 28.31 13.44
N ASN A 523 -3.31 29.01 14.55
CA ASN A 523 -3.24 28.49 15.92
C ASN A 523 -4.14 27.28 16.14
#